data_61c3ed6272b59697ae0cd7d9b9886eda
#
_entry.id   61c3ed6272b59697ae0cd7d9b9886eda
#
_cell.length_a   1.000
_cell.length_b   1.000
_cell.length_c   1.000
_cell.angle_alpha   90.00
_cell.angle_beta   90.00
_cell.angle_gamma   90.00
#
_symmetry.space_group_name_H-M   'P 1'
#
loop_
_entity.id
_entity.type
_entity.pdbx_description
1 polymer ?
#
loop_
_entity_poly.entity_id
_entity_poly.type
_entity_poly.pdbx_seq_one_letter_code
_entity_poly.pdbx_strand_id
1 'polypeptide(L)'
;MVKSVTSANAPRGQGLGSARADTGKSATSAPWRLKITFWLDVALLVSICVLQTVPFTGLVLHEWLGLAMVCMVLAHLFFAWGWIATQSRRFVAKQSARERINYLLNLSLFALVTAVIFSGIVISQKAIPELTGANAAPDMDWRWDVLHNRFSEAVVLLSGFHLAINWEWVLAAGQRLVFPPLENMRERLHRFREGAP
;
A
#
# COMPACT_ATOMS: atom_id res chain seq x y z
N MET A 1 -63.89 20.89 -48.74
CA MET A 1 -63.39 20.41 -50.05
C MET A 1 -62.33 19.32 -49.71
N VAL A 2 -62.66 18.10 -50.08
CA VAL A 2 -61.99 16.82 -49.81
C VAL A 2 -60.64 16.83 -50.52
N LYS A 3 -59.60 16.19 -49.84
CA LYS A 3 -58.77 15.19 -50.51
C LYS A 3 -57.93 14.42 -49.49
N SER A 4 -58.31 13.18 -49.41
CA SER A 4 -57.51 12.05 -48.92
C SER A 4 -56.30 11.82 -49.82
N VAL A 5 -55.14 11.35 -49.28
CA VAL A 5 -54.19 10.48 -49.99
C VAL A 5 -53.32 9.77 -48.97
N THR A 6 -53.55 8.50 -48.80
CA THR A 6 -52.68 7.34 -49.07
C THR A 6 -51.50 7.10 -48.15
N SER A 7 -51.67 6.02 -47.40
CA SER A 7 -50.69 5.12 -46.82
C SER A 7 -49.49 4.87 -47.74
N ALA A 8 -48.30 4.98 -47.20
CA ALA A 8 -47.09 4.35 -47.74
C ALA A 8 -46.33 3.60 -46.63
N ASN A 9 -46.29 2.34 -46.87
CA ASN A 9 -45.51 1.28 -46.18
C ASN A 9 -44.03 1.72 -46.00
N ALA A 10 -43.53 1.65 -44.79
CA ALA A 10 -42.10 1.71 -44.51
C ALA A 10 -41.58 0.30 -44.17
N PRO A 11 -40.45 -0.12 -44.74
CA PRO A 11 -39.90 -1.45 -44.51
C PRO A 11 -39.29 -1.56 -43.13
N ARG A 12 -39.49 -2.70 -42.48
CA ARG A 12 -38.80 -3.15 -41.29
C ARG A 12 -37.29 -3.24 -41.58
N GLY A 13 -36.52 -2.26 -41.14
CA GLY A 13 -35.06 -2.33 -41.08
C GLY A 13 -34.63 -3.08 -39.84
N GLN A 14 -33.93 -4.12 -40.12
CA GLN A 14 -33.31 -5.08 -39.25
C GLN A 14 -32.23 -4.46 -38.32
N GLY A 15 -32.15 -4.99 -37.09
CA GLY A 15 -30.88 -5.33 -36.48
C GLY A 15 -29.93 -4.19 -36.18
N LEU A 16 -30.25 -3.35 -35.18
CA LEU A 16 -29.21 -2.73 -34.40
C LEU A 16 -28.80 -3.72 -33.30
N GLY A 17 -27.81 -4.52 -33.64
CA GLY A 17 -27.07 -5.30 -32.69
C GLY A 17 -26.62 -4.37 -31.56
N SER A 18 -27.09 -4.65 -30.35
CA SER A 18 -26.60 -4.02 -29.15
C SER A 18 -25.10 -4.30 -29.06
N ALA A 19 -24.29 -3.35 -29.51
CA ALA A 19 -22.92 -3.25 -29.08
C ALA A 19 -23.00 -3.03 -27.55
N ARG A 20 -23.07 -4.14 -26.84
CA ARG A 20 -22.85 -4.20 -25.41
C ARG A 20 -21.45 -3.66 -25.21
N ALA A 21 -21.37 -2.37 -24.87
CA ALA A 21 -20.15 -1.74 -24.43
C ALA A 21 -19.61 -2.63 -23.32
N ASP A 22 -18.50 -3.27 -23.60
CA ASP A 22 -17.70 -4.02 -22.66
C ASP A 22 -17.07 -2.98 -21.72
N THR A 23 -17.93 -2.48 -20.80
CA THR A 23 -17.56 -1.52 -19.78
C THR A 23 -16.57 -2.22 -18.86
N GLY A 24 -15.30 -1.96 -19.16
CA GLY A 24 -14.25 -1.93 -18.17
C GLY A 24 -14.22 -3.10 -17.21
N LYS A 25 -13.54 -4.17 -17.58
CA LYS A 25 -12.88 -5.02 -16.58
C LYS A 25 -12.03 -4.07 -15.72
N SER A 26 -12.63 -3.58 -14.62
CA SER A 26 -11.88 -3.07 -13.49
C SER A 26 -10.78 -4.10 -13.25
N ALA A 27 -9.52 -3.71 -13.43
CA ALA A 27 -8.38 -4.57 -13.21
C ALA A 27 -8.38 -4.94 -11.72
N THR A 28 -9.11 -6.00 -11.39
CA THR A 28 -9.08 -6.61 -10.06
C THR A 28 -7.65 -7.09 -9.90
N SER A 29 -6.90 -6.39 -9.04
CA SER A 29 -5.54 -6.80 -8.69
C SER A 29 -5.56 -8.28 -8.37
N ALA A 30 -4.66 -9.05 -8.99
CA ALA A 30 -4.61 -10.49 -8.80
C ALA A 30 -4.61 -10.82 -7.29
N PRO A 31 -5.35 -11.82 -6.82
CA PRO A 31 -5.56 -12.07 -5.39
C PRO A 31 -4.26 -12.25 -4.60
N TRP A 32 -3.18 -12.72 -5.25
CA TRP A 32 -1.86 -12.83 -4.63
C TRP A 32 -1.22 -11.46 -4.34
N ARG A 33 -1.43 -10.47 -5.22
CA ARG A 33 -0.91 -9.10 -5.01
C ARG A 33 -1.52 -8.47 -3.77
N LEU A 34 -2.85 -8.60 -3.60
CA LEU A 34 -3.54 -8.12 -2.42
C LEU A 34 -2.98 -8.75 -1.13
N LYS A 35 -2.73 -10.07 -1.15
CA LYS A 35 -2.14 -10.78 0.00
C LYS A 35 -0.75 -10.24 0.34
N ILE A 36 0.14 -10.15 -0.65
CA ILE A 36 1.51 -9.67 -0.42
C ILE A 36 1.49 -8.23 0.10
N THR A 37 0.74 -7.33 -0.53
CA THR A 37 0.68 -5.93 -0.10
C THR A 37 0.16 -5.82 1.33
N PHE A 38 -0.93 -6.49 1.66
CA PHE A 38 -1.49 -6.46 3.01
C PHE A 38 -0.50 -6.96 4.07
N TRP A 39 0.12 -8.12 3.85
CA TRP A 39 1.08 -8.65 4.82
C TRP A 39 2.38 -7.84 4.90
N LEU A 40 2.80 -7.25 3.80
CA LEU A 40 3.93 -6.33 3.77
C LEU A 40 3.64 -5.06 4.58
N ASP A 41 2.43 -4.49 4.46
CA ASP A 41 1.99 -3.32 5.22
C ASP A 41 1.89 -3.64 6.72
N VAL A 42 1.39 -4.84 7.07
CA VAL A 42 1.38 -5.32 8.45
C VAL A 42 2.82 -5.48 8.98
N ALA A 43 3.73 -6.09 8.20
CA ALA A 43 5.12 -6.26 8.57
C ALA A 43 5.83 -4.91 8.78
N LEU A 44 5.60 -3.92 7.90
CA LEU A 44 6.11 -2.55 8.05
C LEU A 44 5.60 -1.90 9.34
N LEU A 45 4.30 -1.99 9.62
CA LEU A 45 3.71 -1.42 10.83
C LEU A 45 4.30 -2.06 12.09
N VAL A 46 4.39 -3.39 12.14
CA VAL A 46 5.00 -4.11 13.26
C VAL A 46 6.47 -3.73 13.42
N SER A 47 7.22 -3.64 12.32
CA SER A 47 8.65 -3.25 12.36
C SER A 47 8.82 -1.83 12.89
N ILE A 48 7.98 -0.87 12.50
CA ILE A 48 7.99 0.50 13.05
C ILE A 48 7.78 0.45 14.56
N CYS A 49 6.79 -0.31 15.05
CA CYS A 49 6.52 -0.42 16.48
C CYS A 49 7.71 -1.05 17.25
N VAL A 50 8.32 -2.11 16.71
CA VAL A 50 9.47 -2.78 17.32
C VAL A 50 10.70 -1.85 17.33
N LEU A 51 10.95 -1.11 16.27
CA LEU A 51 12.06 -0.17 16.17
C LEU A 51 11.99 0.98 17.20
N GLN A 52 10.80 1.32 17.70
CA GLN A 52 10.65 2.31 18.79
C GLN A 52 11.00 1.76 20.16
N THR A 53 11.17 0.45 20.30
CA THR A 53 11.38 -0.21 21.61
C THR A 53 12.83 -0.59 21.86
N VAL A 54 13.78 0.22 21.43
CA VAL A 54 15.25 -0.02 21.58
C VAL A 54 15.66 -0.44 23.00
N PRO A 55 15.12 0.17 24.09
CA PRO A 55 15.47 -0.26 25.44
C PRO A 55 15.17 -1.73 25.76
N PHE A 56 14.22 -2.34 25.06
CA PHE A 56 13.82 -3.74 25.23
C PHE A 56 14.46 -4.67 24.20
N THR A 57 14.63 -4.21 22.97
CA THR A 57 15.12 -5.03 21.85
C THR A 57 16.64 -4.98 21.70
N GLY A 58 17.27 -3.93 22.20
CA GLY A 58 18.69 -3.68 22.05
C GLY A 58 19.10 -3.10 20.70
N LEU A 59 20.26 -2.47 20.67
CA LEU A 59 20.77 -1.74 19.50
C LEU A 59 21.02 -2.67 18.29
N VAL A 60 21.51 -3.88 18.52
CA VAL A 60 21.83 -4.83 17.44
C VAL A 60 20.59 -5.18 16.64
N LEU A 61 19.49 -5.56 17.32
CA LEU A 61 18.23 -5.88 16.64
C LEU A 61 17.64 -4.65 15.95
N HIS A 62 17.73 -3.47 16.58
CA HIS A 62 17.28 -2.21 16.00
C HIS A 62 17.98 -1.93 14.65
N GLU A 63 19.31 -2.01 14.61
CA GLU A 63 20.08 -1.73 13.40
C GLU A 63 19.80 -2.75 12.27
N TRP A 64 19.77 -4.05 12.58
CA TRP A 64 19.48 -5.08 11.58
C TRP A 64 18.04 -5.03 11.07
N LEU A 65 17.07 -4.78 11.95
CA LEU A 65 15.68 -4.62 11.55
C LEU A 65 15.50 -3.31 10.75
N GLY A 66 16.19 -2.22 11.14
CA GLY A 66 16.23 -0.98 10.39
C GLY A 66 16.75 -1.17 8.97
N LEU A 67 17.80 -1.98 8.80
CA LEU A 67 18.34 -2.33 7.48
C LEU A 67 17.36 -3.21 6.67
N ALA A 68 16.74 -4.20 7.30
CA ALA A 68 15.71 -5.01 6.66
C ALA A 68 14.49 -4.17 6.22
N MET A 69 14.16 -3.13 6.98
CA MET A 69 13.09 -2.19 6.65
C MET A 69 13.32 -1.45 5.33
N VAL A 70 14.59 -1.20 4.92
CA VAL A 70 14.90 -0.64 3.60
C VAL A 70 14.32 -1.51 2.49
N CYS A 71 14.55 -2.83 2.55
CA CYS A 71 14.03 -3.77 1.57
C CYS A 71 12.50 -3.82 1.58
N MET A 72 11.89 -3.80 2.78
CA MET A 72 10.43 -3.80 2.92
C MET A 72 9.79 -2.52 2.36
N VAL A 73 10.38 -1.35 2.61
CA VAL A 73 9.91 -0.06 2.06
C VAL A 73 10.04 -0.06 0.55
N LEU A 74 11.16 -0.51 -0.02
CA LEU A 74 11.33 -0.62 -1.47
C LEU A 74 10.30 -1.55 -2.10
N ALA A 75 10.03 -2.71 -1.48
CA ALA A 75 8.98 -3.62 -1.95
C ALA A 75 7.59 -2.97 -1.86
N HIS A 76 7.27 -2.27 -0.76
CA HIS A 76 6.01 -1.54 -0.60
C HIS A 76 5.82 -0.49 -1.71
N LEU A 77 6.84 0.31 -1.99
CA LEU A 77 6.81 1.30 -3.07
C LEU A 77 6.66 0.64 -4.45
N PHE A 78 7.33 -0.48 -4.68
CA PHE A 78 7.22 -1.23 -5.93
C PHE A 78 5.79 -1.73 -6.17
N PHE A 79 5.14 -2.31 -5.15
CA PHE A 79 3.75 -2.74 -5.27
C PHE A 79 2.76 -1.57 -5.38
N ALA A 80 3.06 -0.44 -4.75
CA ALA A 80 2.27 0.80 -4.80
C ALA A 80 2.55 1.66 -6.04
N TRP A 81 3.53 1.29 -6.91
CA TRP A 81 4.01 2.12 -8.01
C TRP A 81 2.91 2.63 -8.95
N GLY A 82 1.96 1.75 -9.30
CA GLY A 82 0.85 2.13 -10.18
C GLY A 82 -0.01 3.24 -9.59
N TRP A 83 -0.27 3.20 -8.28
CA TRP A 83 -0.98 4.25 -7.56
C TRP A 83 -0.14 5.55 -7.50
N ILE A 84 1.13 5.45 -7.14
CA ILE A 84 2.05 6.59 -7.06
C ILE A 84 2.11 7.32 -8.41
N ALA A 85 2.37 6.59 -9.50
CA ALA A 85 2.47 7.16 -10.84
C ALA A 85 1.16 7.85 -11.28
N THR A 86 0.02 7.27 -10.94
CA THR A 86 -1.30 7.84 -11.27
C THR A 86 -1.55 9.12 -10.48
N GLN A 87 -1.29 9.12 -9.18
CA GLN A 87 -1.50 10.29 -8.33
C GLN A 87 -0.54 11.43 -8.64
N SER A 88 0.73 11.13 -8.91
CA SER A 88 1.71 12.16 -9.30
C SER A 88 1.31 12.86 -10.59
N ARG A 89 0.80 12.13 -11.59
CA ARG A 89 0.30 12.72 -12.85
C ARG A 89 -0.95 13.56 -12.65
N ARG A 90 -1.83 13.18 -11.71
CA ARG A 90 -3.08 13.89 -11.41
C ARG A 90 -2.91 15.07 -10.46
N PHE A 91 -1.76 15.18 -9.79
CA PHE A 91 -1.54 16.23 -8.77
C PHE A 91 -1.76 17.65 -9.31
N VAL A 92 -1.47 17.88 -10.60
CA VAL A 92 -1.67 19.17 -11.31
C VAL A 92 -3.13 19.33 -11.78
N ALA A 93 -3.93 18.26 -11.84
CA ALA A 93 -5.33 18.28 -12.25
C ALA A 93 -6.27 18.63 -11.08
N LYS A 94 -7.56 18.88 -11.39
CA LYS A 94 -8.59 19.07 -10.35
C LYS A 94 -8.75 17.79 -9.52
N GLN A 95 -8.14 17.75 -8.34
CA GLN A 95 -8.32 16.69 -7.34
C GLN A 95 -9.14 17.19 -6.15
N SER A 96 -9.80 16.26 -5.46
CA SER A 96 -10.42 16.53 -4.18
C SER A 96 -9.39 16.91 -3.11
N ALA A 97 -9.78 17.67 -2.10
CA ALA A 97 -8.89 18.03 -0.99
C ALA A 97 -8.34 16.76 -0.27
N ARG A 98 -9.17 15.72 -0.11
CA ARG A 98 -8.77 14.44 0.52
C ARG A 98 -7.65 13.76 -0.26
N GLU A 99 -7.73 13.72 -1.58
CA GLU A 99 -6.70 13.10 -2.43
C GLU A 99 -5.38 13.85 -2.35
N ARG A 100 -5.42 15.19 -2.32
CA ARG A 100 -4.22 16.03 -2.15
C ARG A 100 -3.57 15.82 -0.80
N ILE A 101 -4.35 15.80 0.29
CA ILE A 101 -3.86 15.55 1.63
C ILE A 101 -3.20 14.17 1.72
N ASN A 102 -3.85 13.13 1.19
CA ASN A 102 -3.28 11.78 1.19
C ASN A 102 -1.98 11.70 0.38
N TYR A 103 -1.90 12.37 -0.77
CA TYR A 103 -0.66 12.42 -1.56
C TYR A 103 0.47 13.14 -0.82
N LEU A 104 0.19 14.31 -0.23
CA LEU A 104 1.19 15.08 0.53
C LEU A 104 1.66 14.32 1.77
N LEU A 105 0.74 13.64 2.48
CA LEU A 105 1.06 12.80 3.62
C LEU A 105 2.01 11.66 3.22
N ASN A 106 1.72 10.96 2.12
CA ASN A 106 2.57 9.88 1.61
C ASN A 106 3.94 10.39 1.16
N LEU A 107 4.00 11.55 0.50
CA LEU A 107 5.26 12.18 0.10
C LEU A 107 6.10 12.58 1.32
N SER A 108 5.47 13.18 2.33
CA SER A 108 6.13 13.55 3.59
C SER A 108 6.63 12.32 4.35
N LEU A 109 5.82 11.27 4.39
CA LEU A 109 6.21 10.00 5.01
C LEU A 109 7.40 9.37 4.29
N PHE A 110 7.39 9.35 2.96
CA PHE A 110 8.52 8.88 2.16
C PHE A 110 9.81 9.66 2.45
N ALA A 111 9.73 10.99 2.47
CA ALA A 111 10.88 11.84 2.76
C ALA A 111 11.44 11.60 4.16
N LEU A 112 10.56 11.51 5.17
CA LEU A 112 10.96 11.25 6.55
C LEU A 112 11.55 9.86 6.75
N VAL A 113 10.94 8.82 6.19
CA VAL A 113 11.48 7.45 6.25
C VAL A 113 12.85 7.39 5.59
N THR A 114 13.03 8.05 4.44
CA THR A 114 14.34 8.16 3.78
C THR A 114 15.36 8.84 4.67
N ALA A 115 14.99 9.93 5.34
CA ALA A 115 15.87 10.65 6.26
C ALA A 115 16.24 9.83 7.51
N VAL A 116 15.28 9.07 8.06
CA VAL A 116 15.51 8.15 9.19
C VAL A 116 16.45 7.02 8.79
N ILE A 117 16.23 6.39 7.64
CA ILE A 117 17.11 5.33 7.12
C ILE A 117 18.52 5.89 6.90
N PHE A 118 18.63 7.02 6.23
CA PHE A 118 19.93 7.64 5.97
C PHE A 118 20.68 7.98 7.26
N SER A 119 20.02 8.67 8.21
CA SER A 119 20.65 8.98 9.50
C SER A 119 21.00 7.73 10.30
N GLY A 120 20.15 6.70 10.27
CA GLY A 120 20.42 5.40 10.91
C GLY A 120 21.65 4.69 10.34
N ILE A 121 21.85 4.73 9.02
CA ILE A 121 23.06 4.20 8.36
C ILE A 121 24.31 4.98 8.83
N VAL A 122 24.19 6.31 8.90
CA VAL A 122 25.30 7.18 9.31
C VAL A 122 25.73 6.91 10.76
N ILE A 123 24.77 6.68 11.69
CA ILE A 123 25.07 6.45 13.11
C ILE A 123 25.24 4.97 13.48
N SER A 124 25.13 4.03 12.51
CA SER A 124 25.21 2.59 12.77
C SER A 124 26.56 2.20 13.36
N GLN A 125 26.51 1.49 14.49
CA GLN A 125 27.69 1.01 15.21
C GLN A 125 27.95 -0.48 15.03
N LYS A 126 26.97 -1.24 14.51
CA LYS A 126 27.03 -2.70 14.37
C LYS A 126 26.77 -3.16 12.96
N ALA A 127 25.55 -2.98 12.44
CA ALA A 127 25.12 -3.59 11.18
C ALA A 127 25.95 -3.10 9.97
N ILE A 128 26.20 -1.82 9.83
CA ILE A 128 26.98 -1.28 8.71
C ILE A 128 28.46 -1.63 8.82
N PRO A 129 29.15 -1.48 9.99
CA PRO A 129 30.50 -1.97 10.16
C PRO A 129 30.66 -3.46 9.88
N GLU A 130 29.76 -4.32 10.35
CA GLU A 130 29.79 -5.76 10.08
C GLU A 130 29.66 -6.09 8.59
N LEU A 131 28.79 -5.37 7.86
CA LEU A 131 28.57 -5.60 6.42
C LEU A 131 29.72 -5.09 5.55
N THR A 132 30.31 -3.98 5.93
CA THR A 132 31.33 -3.29 5.08
C THR A 132 32.76 -3.64 5.48
N GLY A 133 32.97 -4.23 6.66
CA GLY A 133 34.30 -4.40 7.27
C GLY A 133 34.93 -3.07 7.70
N ALA A 134 34.17 -1.98 7.73
CA ALA A 134 34.64 -0.69 8.20
C ALA A 134 34.73 -0.65 9.73
N ASN A 135 35.60 0.18 10.27
CA ASN A 135 35.59 0.46 11.70
C ASN A 135 34.30 1.23 12.05
N ALA A 136 33.69 0.91 13.19
CA ALA A 136 32.59 1.69 13.72
C ALA A 136 33.03 3.18 13.79
N ALA A 137 32.17 4.09 13.37
CA ALA A 137 32.50 5.51 13.37
C ALA A 137 32.79 5.98 14.80
N PRO A 138 34.03 6.37 15.11
CA PRO A 138 34.34 6.97 16.40
C PRO A 138 33.75 8.39 16.41
N ASP A 139 33.19 8.83 17.50
CA ASP A 139 32.75 10.22 17.74
C ASP A 139 31.82 10.80 16.66
N MET A 140 30.66 10.13 16.48
CA MET A 140 29.62 10.66 15.62
C MET A 140 29.06 11.98 16.17
N ASP A 141 28.86 12.97 15.28
CA ASP A 141 28.20 14.24 15.63
C ASP A 141 26.81 13.93 16.22
N TRP A 142 26.59 14.31 17.47
CA TRP A 142 25.32 14.13 18.22
C TRP A 142 24.08 14.63 17.45
N ARG A 143 24.29 15.51 16.47
CA ARG A 143 23.22 16.03 15.61
C ARG A 143 22.52 14.92 14.82
N TRP A 144 23.26 13.91 14.38
CA TRP A 144 22.68 12.78 13.65
C TRP A 144 21.78 11.93 14.54
N ASP A 145 22.15 11.70 15.80
CA ASP A 145 21.31 11.05 16.80
C ASP A 145 20.02 11.82 17.03
N VAL A 146 20.12 13.13 17.23
CA VAL A 146 18.96 14.00 17.42
C VAL A 146 18.04 13.97 16.19
N LEU A 147 18.60 14.08 14.99
CA LEU A 147 17.83 14.02 13.74
C LEU A 147 17.13 12.66 13.58
N HIS A 148 17.86 11.57 13.81
CA HIS A 148 17.30 10.22 13.72
C HIS A 148 16.11 10.04 14.67
N ASN A 149 16.26 10.42 15.92
CA ASN A 149 15.23 10.31 16.94
C ASN A 149 14.00 11.18 16.58
N ARG A 150 14.21 12.46 16.23
CA ARG A 150 13.10 13.37 15.89
C ARG A 150 12.34 12.96 14.63
N PHE A 151 13.06 12.52 13.62
CA PHE A 151 12.41 12.03 12.40
C PHE A 151 11.69 10.70 12.65
N SER A 152 12.21 9.82 13.50
CA SER A 152 11.55 8.58 13.90
C SER A 152 10.23 8.85 14.61
N GLU A 153 10.18 9.80 15.55
CA GLU A 153 8.95 10.26 16.21
C GLU A 153 7.92 10.77 15.18
N ALA A 154 8.39 11.59 14.22
CA ALA A 154 7.53 12.11 13.16
C ALA A 154 7.02 10.99 12.22
N VAL A 155 7.85 9.98 11.90
CA VAL A 155 7.43 8.81 11.11
C VAL A 155 6.32 8.06 11.81
N VAL A 156 6.42 7.81 13.11
CA VAL A 156 5.34 7.14 13.88
C VAL A 156 4.03 7.91 13.80
N LEU A 157 4.08 9.23 14.03
CA LEU A 157 2.90 10.09 13.97
C LEU A 157 2.26 10.08 12.58
N LEU A 158 3.07 10.29 11.53
CA LEU A 158 2.57 10.31 10.16
C LEU A 158 2.08 8.94 9.68
N SER A 159 2.71 7.86 10.15
CA SER A 159 2.24 6.49 9.87
C SER A 159 0.87 6.25 10.48
N GLY A 160 0.61 6.76 11.68
CA GLY A 160 -0.72 6.72 12.30
C GLY A 160 -1.77 7.47 11.46
N PHE A 161 -1.46 8.67 10.97
CA PHE A 161 -2.34 9.42 10.06
C PHE A 161 -2.53 8.70 8.72
N HIS A 162 -1.46 8.14 8.15
CA HIS A 162 -1.53 7.36 6.91
C HIS A 162 -2.48 6.17 7.07
N LEU A 163 -2.36 5.44 8.17
CA LEU A 163 -3.24 4.32 8.49
C LEU A 163 -4.69 4.78 8.66
N ALA A 164 -4.92 5.88 9.39
CA ALA A 164 -6.26 6.41 9.63
C ALA A 164 -6.97 6.84 8.34
N ILE A 165 -6.29 7.52 7.42
CA ILE A 165 -6.87 7.95 6.14
C ILE A 165 -7.20 6.75 5.24
N ASN A 166 -6.41 5.69 5.32
CA ASN A 166 -6.57 4.49 4.49
C ASN A 166 -7.30 3.33 5.23
N TRP A 167 -7.93 3.62 6.38
CA TRP A 167 -8.55 2.62 7.25
C TRP A 167 -9.61 1.76 6.57
N GLU A 168 -10.42 2.34 5.68
CA GLU A 168 -11.43 1.63 4.91
C GLU A 168 -10.82 0.52 4.03
N TRP A 169 -9.66 0.80 3.41
CA TRP A 169 -8.93 -0.19 2.63
C TRP A 169 -8.38 -1.32 3.52
N VAL A 170 -7.81 -0.95 4.68
CA VAL A 170 -7.26 -1.93 5.64
C VAL A 170 -8.34 -2.88 6.13
N LEU A 171 -9.51 -2.35 6.49
CA LEU A 171 -10.65 -3.17 6.89
C LEU A 171 -11.13 -4.09 5.77
N ALA A 172 -11.30 -3.56 4.56
CA ALA A 172 -11.75 -4.34 3.41
C ALA A 172 -10.75 -5.44 3.02
N ALA A 173 -9.45 -5.17 3.08
CA ALA A 173 -8.41 -6.15 2.83
C ALA A 173 -8.36 -7.21 3.94
N GLY A 174 -8.40 -6.79 5.21
CA GLY A 174 -8.42 -7.68 6.37
C GLY A 174 -9.62 -8.62 6.37
N GLN A 175 -10.81 -8.13 6.09
CA GLN A 175 -12.01 -8.95 5.99
C GLN A 175 -11.89 -10.01 4.91
N ARG A 176 -11.32 -9.67 3.76
CA ARG A 176 -11.15 -10.63 2.64
C ARG A 176 -10.07 -11.68 2.89
N LEU A 177 -9.03 -11.34 3.65
CA LEU A 177 -7.84 -12.19 3.81
C LEU A 177 -7.85 -12.97 5.12
N VAL A 178 -8.33 -12.36 6.21
CA VAL A 178 -8.30 -12.94 7.56
C VAL A 178 -9.63 -13.62 7.89
N PHE A 179 -10.75 -13.05 7.41
CA PHE A 179 -12.09 -13.59 7.61
C PHE A 179 -12.73 -13.96 6.27
N PRO A 180 -12.31 -15.08 5.64
CA PRO A 180 -12.98 -15.53 4.40
C PRO A 180 -14.47 -15.71 4.69
N PRO A 181 -15.36 -15.30 3.77
CA PRO A 181 -16.80 -15.43 3.95
C PRO A 181 -17.15 -16.88 4.35
N LEU A 182 -17.98 -17.03 5.36
CA LEU A 182 -18.44 -18.33 5.89
C LEU A 182 -19.06 -19.23 4.79
N GLU A 183 -19.56 -18.63 3.70
CA GLU A 183 -20.05 -19.30 2.51
C GLU A 183 -18.97 -20.17 1.85
N ASN A 184 -17.73 -19.65 1.71
CA ASN A 184 -16.62 -20.42 1.15
C ASN A 184 -16.22 -21.60 2.03
N MET A 185 -16.42 -21.49 3.33
CA MET A 185 -16.14 -22.57 4.27
C MET A 185 -17.25 -23.63 4.24
N ARG A 186 -18.51 -23.21 4.09
CA ARG A 186 -19.65 -24.12 3.88
C ARG A 186 -19.52 -24.91 2.57
N GLU A 187 -19.16 -24.25 1.47
CA GLU A 187 -18.96 -24.94 0.19
C GLU A 187 -17.76 -25.91 0.23
N ARG A 188 -16.69 -25.57 0.94
CA ARG A 188 -15.56 -26.50 1.14
C ARG A 188 -15.99 -27.71 1.97
N LEU A 189 -16.75 -27.50 3.03
CA LEU A 189 -17.29 -28.60 3.85
C LEU A 189 -18.30 -29.48 3.06
N HIS A 190 -19.14 -28.89 2.20
CA HIS A 190 -20.01 -29.63 1.31
C HIS A 190 -19.23 -30.50 0.34
N ARG A 191 -18.23 -29.97 -0.35
CA ARG A 191 -17.36 -30.73 -1.26
C ARG A 191 -16.58 -31.84 -0.55
N PHE A 192 -16.14 -31.60 0.67
CA PHE A 192 -15.49 -32.64 1.49
C PHE A 192 -16.49 -33.79 1.85
N ARG A 193 -17.75 -33.46 2.06
CA ARG A 193 -18.79 -34.39 2.42
C ARG A 193 -19.31 -35.18 1.24
N GLU A 194 -19.31 -34.59 0.04
CA GLU A 194 -19.74 -35.24 -1.21
C GLU A 194 -18.60 -36.02 -1.90
N GLY A 195 -17.34 -35.75 -1.55
CA GLY A 195 -16.17 -36.45 -2.09
C GLY A 195 -15.58 -37.51 -1.18
N ALA A 196 -16.24 -37.87 -0.08
CA ALA A 196 -15.86 -39.03 0.74
C ALA A 196 -16.50 -40.31 0.12
N PRO A 197 -15.68 -41.30 -0.31
CA PRO A 197 -16.15 -42.57 -0.90
C PRO A 197 -16.94 -43.40 0.09
#